data_aa94ad44f92dc238a1657d830fe1d5e2
#
_entry.id   aa94ad44f92dc238a1657d830fe1d5e2
#
_cell.length_a   1.000
_cell.length_b   1.000
_cell.length_c   1.000
_cell.angle_alpha   90.00
_cell.angle_beta   90.00
_cell.angle_gamma   90.00
#
_symmetry.space_group_name_H-M   'P 1'
#
loop_
_entity.id
_entity.type
_entity.pdbx_description
1 polymer ?
#
loop_
_entity_poly.entity_id
_entity_poly.type
_entity_poly.pdbx_seq_one_letter_code
_entity_poly.pdbx_strand_id
1 'polypeptide(L)'
;MSSQRHEQSQPPGSPGAVLASARAAKAAELAAATQVMVDAVEWAAMHEPVAGDEAAWFVHGEFLPIAGEGAPQVAEFAVAEFAAAIGLTTDSGKVLVGRSVEIAHRLPKLWKLLLAGKVAAWQAR
;
A
#
# COMPACT_ATOMS: atom_id res chain seq x y z
N MET A 1 -38.33 8.88 -12.68
CA MET A 1 -38.08 9.95 -12.52
C MET A 1 -37.92 10.47 -11.20
N SER A 2 -38.65 10.12 -10.27
CA SER A 2 -38.51 10.69 -8.99
C SER A 2 -37.21 10.32 -8.32
N SER A 3 -36.62 9.20 -8.67
CA SER A 3 -35.40 8.79 -8.00
C SER A 3 -34.24 9.71 -8.24
N GLN A 4 -34.33 10.52 -9.29
CA GLN A 4 -33.23 11.36 -9.55
C GLN A 4 -33.21 12.59 -8.77
N ARG A 5 -34.33 13.02 -8.20
CA ARG A 5 -34.38 14.26 -7.61
C ARG A 5 -33.45 14.47 -6.51
N HIS A 6 -33.38 13.58 -5.55
CA HIS A 6 -32.57 13.80 -4.42
C HIS A 6 -31.11 13.60 -4.70
N GLU A 7 -30.79 12.83 -5.72
CA GLU A 7 -29.41 12.66 -6.04
C GLU A 7 -28.89 13.84 -6.76
N GLN A 8 -29.78 14.52 -7.45
CA GLN A 8 -29.33 15.61 -8.23
C GLN A 8 -29.62 16.90 -7.61
N SER A 9 -29.63 16.95 -6.32
CA SER A 9 -29.83 18.21 -5.65
C SER A 9 -28.76 19.22 -6.04
N GLN A 10 -27.58 18.74 -6.48
CA GLN A 10 -26.50 19.61 -6.89
C GLN A 10 -26.38 19.56 -8.40
N PRO A 11 -26.61 20.66 -9.11
CA PRO A 11 -26.41 20.66 -10.56
C PRO A 11 -24.94 20.48 -10.90
N PRO A 12 -24.62 19.86 -12.06
CA PRO A 12 -23.25 19.72 -12.50
C PRO A 12 -22.59 21.10 -12.59
N GLY A 13 -21.34 21.19 -12.10
CA GLY A 13 -20.61 22.44 -12.12
C GLY A 13 -20.92 23.39 -10.98
N SER A 14 -21.91 23.08 -10.15
CA SER A 14 -22.18 23.93 -8.99
C SER A 14 -21.06 23.79 -7.95
N PRO A 15 -20.88 24.79 -7.08
CA PRO A 15 -19.90 24.68 -6.00
C PRO A 15 -20.07 23.42 -5.15
N GLY A 16 -21.31 23.07 -4.83
CA GLY A 16 -21.58 21.87 -4.05
C GLY A 16 -21.18 20.59 -4.79
N ALA A 17 -21.45 20.54 -6.08
CA ALA A 17 -21.07 19.39 -6.90
C ALA A 17 -19.55 19.24 -6.99
N VAL A 18 -18.84 20.36 -7.11
CA VAL A 18 -17.37 20.33 -7.16
C VAL A 18 -16.81 19.82 -5.84
N LEU A 19 -17.33 20.29 -4.71
CA LEU A 19 -16.87 19.85 -3.41
C LEU A 19 -17.16 18.37 -3.18
N ALA A 20 -18.33 17.91 -3.62
CA ALA A 20 -18.66 16.48 -3.51
C ALA A 20 -17.73 15.63 -4.35
N SER A 21 -17.41 16.08 -5.57
CA SER A 21 -16.48 15.39 -6.43
C SER A 21 -15.09 15.34 -5.82
N ALA A 22 -14.63 16.45 -5.26
CA ALA A 22 -13.31 16.52 -4.62
C ALA A 22 -13.24 15.59 -3.42
N ARG A 23 -14.28 15.54 -2.60
CA ARG A 23 -14.30 14.62 -1.46
C ARG A 23 -14.25 13.16 -1.90
N ALA A 24 -15.00 12.83 -2.95
CA ALA A 24 -15.00 11.46 -3.47
C ALA A 24 -13.62 11.08 -4.03
N ALA A 25 -12.99 12.00 -4.74
CA ALA A 25 -11.66 11.77 -5.30
C ALA A 25 -10.62 11.59 -4.19
N LYS A 26 -10.72 12.40 -3.12
CA LYS A 26 -9.79 12.27 -2.00
C LYS A 26 -9.98 10.96 -1.27
N ALA A 27 -11.21 10.53 -1.08
CA ALA A 27 -11.49 9.25 -0.46
C ALA A 27 -10.92 8.09 -1.30
N ALA A 28 -11.06 8.18 -2.62
CA ALA A 28 -10.51 7.16 -3.52
C ALA A 28 -8.99 7.14 -3.47
N GLU A 29 -8.35 8.31 -3.39
CA GLU A 29 -6.90 8.41 -3.29
C GLU A 29 -6.39 7.74 -2.01
N LEU A 30 -7.04 8.03 -0.88
CA LEU A 30 -6.65 7.45 0.40
C LEU A 30 -6.84 5.93 0.41
N ALA A 31 -7.94 5.45 -0.17
CA ALA A 31 -8.18 4.02 -0.26
C ALA A 31 -7.14 3.34 -1.16
N ALA A 32 -6.78 3.97 -2.26
CA ALA A 32 -5.77 3.44 -3.17
C ALA A 32 -4.39 3.38 -2.50
N ALA A 33 -4.05 4.40 -1.72
CA ALA A 33 -2.77 4.40 -1.00
C ALA A 33 -2.69 3.25 0.01
N THR A 34 -3.79 2.99 0.71
CA THR A 34 -3.86 1.85 1.63
C THR A 34 -3.73 0.53 0.87
N GLN A 35 -4.36 0.43 -0.30
CA GLN A 35 -4.27 -0.78 -1.10
C GLN A 35 -2.84 -1.05 -1.57
N VAL A 36 -2.10 0.00 -1.91
CA VAL A 36 -0.69 -0.16 -2.28
C VAL A 36 0.11 -0.77 -1.11
N MET A 37 -0.15 -0.32 0.11
CA MET A 37 0.52 -0.90 1.28
C MET A 37 0.14 -2.35 1.50
N VAL A 38 -1.12 -2.69 1.34
CA VAL A 38 -1.60 -4.08 1.45
C VAL A 38 -0.90 -4.95 0.41
N ASP A 39 -0.84 -4.47 -0.83
CA ASP A 39 -0.19 -5.21 -1.90
C ASP A 39 1.31 -5.35 -1.65
N ALA A 40 1.95 -4.34 -1.07
CA ALA A 40 3.36 -4.40 -0.72
C ALA A 40 3.64 -5.52 0.30
N VAL A 41 2.78 -5.64 1.30
CA VAL A 41 2.92 -6.69 2.32
C VAL A 41 2.71 -8.07 1.69
N GLU A 42 1.70 -8.19 0.84
CA GLU A 42 1.42 -9.45 0.16
C GLU A 42 2.56 -9.85 -0.77
N TRP A 43 3.08 -8.88 -1.53
CA TRP A 43 4.21 -9.10 -2.41
C TRP A 43 5.45 -9.57 -1.64
N ALA A 44 5.71 -8.92 -0.50
CA ALA A 44 6.83 -9.30 0.35
C ALA A 44 6.68 -10.73 0.86
N ALA A 45 5.46 -11.11 1.26
CA ALA A 45 5.20 -12.45 1.75
C ALA A 45 5.42 -13.51 0.68
N MET A 46 5.11 -13.19 -0.57
CA MET A 46 5.34 -14.11 -1.69
C MET A 46 6.82 -14.32 -2.00
N HIS A 47 7.67 -13.42 -1.55
CA HIS A 47 9.10 -13.43 -1.88
C HIS A 47 10.00 -13.56 -0.67
N GLU A 48 9.49 -14.13 0.41
CA GLU A 48 10.31 -14.42 1.57
C GLU A 48 11.23 -15.59 1.29
N PRO A 49 12.46 -15.57 1.85
CA PRO A 49 13.36 -16.71 1.69
C PRO A 49 12.80 -17.93 2.42
N VAL A 50 12.96 -19.08 1.79
CA VAL A 50 12.63 -20.35 2.43
C VAL A 50 13.85 -20.81 3.20
N ALA A 51 13.66 -21.16 4.47
CA ALA A 51 14.76 -21.60 5.32
C ALA A 51 15.47 -22.81 4.68
N GLY A 52 16.79 -22.71 4.54
CA GLY A 52 17.58 -23.79 3.99
C GLY A 52 17.60 -23.89 2.47
N ASP A 53 16.91 -23.01 1.78
CA ASP A 53 16.89 -23.02 0.32
C ASP A 53 17.99 -22.13 -0.23
N GLU A 54 19.17 -22.67 -0.37
CA GLU A 54 20.30 -21.92 -0.92
C GLU A 54 20.15 -21.65 -2.41
N ALA A 55 19.36 -22.45 -3.11
CA ALA A 55 19.14 -22.25 -4.53
C ALA A 55 18.37 -20.95 -4.80
N ALA A 56 17.53 -20.55 -3.90
CA ALA A 56 16.77 -19.29 -4.02
C ALA A 56 17.69 -18.08 -4.12
N TRP A 57 18.86 -18.15 -3.49
CA TRP A 57 19.86 -17.10 -3.54
C TRP A 57 20.26 -16.76 -4.99
N PHE A 58 20.48 -17.79 -5.80
CA PHE A 58 20.89 -17.58 -7.19
C PHE A 58 19.76 -17.11 -8.08
N VAL A 59 18.53 -17.43 -7.72
CA VAL A 59 17.36 -17.08 -8.52
C VAL A 59 16.84 -15.68 -8.19
N HIS A 60 16.78 -15.36 -6.90
CA HIS A 60 16.14 -14.13 -6.43
C HIS A 60 17.13 -13.02 -6.05
N GLY A 61 18.42 -13.30 -6.07
CA GLY A 61 19.41 -12.34 -5.63
C GLY A 61 19.50 -12.25 -4.12
N GLU A 62 20.03 -11.13 -3.65
CA GLU A 62 20.24 -10.94 -2.23
C GLU A 62 18.93 -10.68 -1.50
N PHE A 63 18.76 -11.30 -0.34
CA PHE A 63 17.61 -11.03 0.51
C PHE A 63 17.96 -9.90 1.48
N LEU A 64 17.07 -8.94 1.59
CA LEU A 64 17.29 -7.73 2.37
C LEU A 64 16.37 -7.67 3.59
N PRO A 65 16.89 -7.26 4.75
CA PRO A 65 16.02 -6.96 5.89
C PRO A 65 15.48 -5.54 5.70
N ILE A 66 14.38 -5.41 4.97
CA ILE A 66 13.82 -4.10 4.61
C ILE A 66 12.96 -3.47 5.69
N ALA A 67 12.71 -4.18 6.77
CA ALA A 67 11.95 -3.68 7.91
C ALA A 67 12.75 -3.97 9.18
N GLY A 68 12.22 -3.55 10.32
CA GLY A 68 12.93 -3.72 11.57
C GLY A 68 13.19 -5.17 11.93
N GLU A 69 14.00 -5.37 12.97
CA GLU A 69 14.36 -6.69 13.42
C GLU A 69 13.14 -7.54 13.72
N GLY A 70 13.16 -8.78 13.30
CA GLY A 70 12.03 -9.69 13.45
C GLY A 70 11.02 -9.64 12.32
N ALA A 71 11.16 -8.70 11.39
CA ALA A 71 10.30 -8.62 10.23
C ALA A 71 10.82 -9.54 9.11
N PRO A 72 9.96 -9.95 8.18
CA PRO A 72 10.39 -10.80 7.06
C PRO A 72 11.44 -10.12 6.17
N GLN A 73 12.30 -10.92 5.58
CA GLN A 73 13.24 -10.46 4.56
C GLN A 73 12.60 -10.62 3.19
N VAL A 74 13.04 -9.80 2.24
CA VAL A 74 12.50 -9.83 0.88
C VAL A 74 13.64 -9.78 -0.10
N ALA A 75 13.53 -10.51 -1.21
CA ALA A 75 14.53 -10.51 -2.26
C ALA A 75 14.63 -9.12 -2.90
N GLU A 76 15.86 -8.66 -3.12
CA GLU A 76 16.09 -7.33 -3.69
C GLU A 76 15.42 -7.15 -5.04
N PHE A 77 15.49 -8.17 -5.90
CA PHE A 77 14.85 -8.07 -7.22
C PHE A 77 13.33 -7.93 -7.10
N ALA A 78 12.74 -8.57 -6.10
CA ALA A 78 11.30 -8.48 -5.90
C ALA A 78 10.90 -7.05 -5.50
N VAL A 79 11.70 -6.40 -4.66
CA VAL A 79 11.44 -5.00 -4.29
C VAL A 79 11.57 -4.09 -5.50
N ALA A 80 12.61 -4.29 -6.32
CA ALA A 80 12.82 -3.50 -7.52
C ALA A 80 11.67 -3.67 -8.51
N GLU A 81 11.19 -4.89 -8.66
CA GLU A 81 10.07 -5.19 -9.56
C GLU A 81 8.79 -4.49 -9.10
N PHE A 82 8.48 -4.56 -7.80
CA PHE A 82 7.31 -3.92 -7.25
C PHE A 82 7.38 -2.40 -7.43
N ALA A 83 8.55 -1.82 -7.12
CA ALA A 83 8.76 -0.39 -7.27
C ALA A 83 8.55 0.04 -8.73
N ALA A 84 9.12 -0.68 -9.68
CA ALA A 84 8.98 -0.37 -11.10
C ALA A 84 7.52 -0.43 -11.53
N ALA A 85 6.78 -1.41 -11.04
CA ALA A 85 5.38 -1.59 -11.41
C ALA A 85 4.50 -0.40 -11.03
N ILE A 86 4.85 0.29 -9.94
CA ILE A 86 4.07 1.45 -9.48
C ILE A 86 4.78 2.78 -9.69
N GLY A 87 5.83 2.78 -10.51
CA GLY A 87 6.50 4.02 -10.91
C GLY A 87 7.43 4.62 -9.87
N LEU A 88 7.93 3.82 -8.95
CA LEU A 88 8.86 4.29 -7.93
C LEU A 88 10.28 3.86 -8.26
N THR A 89 11.26 4.59 -7.71
CA THR A 89 12.65 4.13 -7.73
C THR A 89 12.78 2.93 -6.80
N THR A 90 13.84 2.16 -6.97
CA THR A 90 14.09 1.02 -6.09
C THR A 90 14.22 1.48 -4.64
N ASP A 91 14.91 2.61 -4.39
CA ASP A 91 15.06 3.10 -3.03
C ASP A 91 13.74 3.51 -2.40
N SER A 92 12.88 4.21 -3.15
CA SER A 92 11.55 4.56 -2.67
C SER A 92 10.71 3.32 -2.44
N GLY A 93 10.86 2.32 -3.31
CA GLY A 93 10.18 1.04 -3.16
C GLY A 93 10.60 0.31 -1.90
N LYS A 94 11.90 0.33 -1.56
CA LYS A 94 12.39 -0.28 -0.33
C LYS A 94 11.75 0.38 0.90
N VAL A 95 11.64 1.69 0.88
CA VAL A 95 11.03 2.42 1.99
C VAL A 95 9.55 2.04 2.11
N LEU A 96 8.83 2.04 0.99
CA LEU A 96 7.40 1.72 1.01
C LEU A 96 7.16 0.29 1.49
N VAL A 97 7.83 -0.68 0.88
CA VAL A 97 7.65 -2.08 1.25
C VAL A 97 8.10 -2.32 2.69
N GLY A 98 9.25 -1.76 3.07
CA GLY A 98 9.75 -1.93 4.43
C GLY A 98 8.81 -1.38 5.47
N ARG A 99 8.28 -0.17 5.27
CA ARG A 99 7.35 0.43 6.23
C ARG A 99 6.03 -0.34 6.28
N SER A 100 5.53 -0.77 5.14
CA SER A 100 4.28 -1.54 5.09
C SER A 100 4.41 -2.86 5.84
N VAL A 101 5.51 -3.59 5.60
CA VAL A 101 5.79 -4.85 6.27
C VAL A 101 5.96 -4.62 7.78
N GLU A 102 6.68 -3.58 8.16
CA GLU A 102 6.89 -3.28 9.58
C GLU A 102 5.57 -2.99 10.29
N ILE A 103 4.71 -2.17 9.70
CA ILE A 103 3.42 -1.87 10.31
C ILE A 103 2.58 -3.14 10.44
N ALA A 104 2.51 -3.95 9.38
CA ALA A 104 1.70 -5.16 9.39
C ALA A 104 2.16 -6.16 10.44
N HIS A 105 3.48 -6.32 10.61
CA HIS A 105 4.02 -7.33 11.50
C HIS A 105 4.30 -6.85 12.92
N ARG A 106 4.65 -5.58 13.08
CA ARG A 106 5.06 -5.06 14.40
C ARG A 106 4.04 -4.14 15.03
N LEU A 107 3.11 -3.58 14.25
CA LEU A 107 2.09 -2.66 14.74
C LEU A 107 0.71 -3.12 14.28
N PRO A 108 0.27 -4.31 14.73
CA PRO A 108 -0.97 -4.90 14.21
C PRO A 108 -2.22 -4.05 14.46
N LYS A 109 -2.24 -3.28 15.55
CA LYS A 109 -3.39 -2.41 15.82
C LYS A 109 -3.47 -1.28 14.81
N LEU A 110 -2.31 -0.69 14.46
CA LEU A 110 -2.26 0.36 13.45
C LEU A 110 -2.65 -0.20 12.09
N TRP A 111 -2.16 -1.41 11.77
CA TRP A 111 -2.49 -2.07 10.52
C TRP A 111 -4.01 -2.27 10.39
N LYS A 112 -4.66 -2.68 11.47
CA LYS A 112 -6.12 -2.84 11.46
C LYS A 112 -6.84 -1.51 11.22
N LEU A 113 -6.34 -0.43 11.81
CA LEU A 113 -6.92 0.90 11.60
C LEU A 113 -6.76 1.36 10.15
N LEU A 114 -5.62 1.06 9.54
CA LEU A 114 -5.40 1.35 8.13
C LEU A 114 -6.40 0.59 7.25
N LEU A 115 -6.54 -0.71 7.50
CA LEU A 115 -7.45 -1.55 6.73
C LEU A 115 -8.90 -1.12 6.88
N ALA A 116 -9.26 -0.59 8.04
CA ALA A 116 -10.60 -0.12 8.30
C ALA A 116 -10.85 1.30 7.78
N GLY A 117 -9.83 1.95 7.21
CA GLY A 117 -9.96 3.31 6.70
C GLY A 117 -9.99 4.39 7.77
N LYS A 118 -9.61 4.05 9.00
CA LYS A 118 -9.64 5.01 10.12
C LYS A 118 -8.37 5.83 10.25
N VAL A 119 -7.30 5.38 9.59
CA VAL A 119 -6.02 6.10 9.55
C VAL A 119 -5.59 6.11 8.11
N ALA A 120 -5.15 7.26 7.62
CA ALA A 120 -4.65 7.36 6.26
C ALA A 120 -3.23 6.78 6.18
N ALA A 121 -2.88 6.23 5.01
CA ALA A 121 -1.57 5.61 4.81
C ALA A 121 -0.42 6.56 5.14
N TRP A 122 -0.55 7.84 4.75
CA TRP A 122 0.52 8.81 5.01
C TRP A 122 0.70 9.13 6.50
N GLN A 123 -0.36 8.91 7.31
CA GLN A 123 -0.27 9.14 8.75
C GLN A 123 0.46 8.00 9.45
N ALA A 124 0.45 6.81 8.88
CA ALA A 124 1.08 5.65 9.47
C ALA A 124 2.56 5.53 9.15
N ARG A 125 3.01 6.21 8.09
CA ARG A 125 4.41 6.12 7.68
C ARG A 125 5.33 6.95 8.53
#